data_786c17eb6a898c4e9e2f3814bdedc152
#
_entry.id   786c17eb6a898c4e9e2f3814bdedc152
#
_cell.length_a   1.000
_cell.length_b   1.000
_cell.length_c   1.000
_cell.angle_alpha   90.00
_cell.angle_beta   90.00
_cell.angle_gamma   90.00
#
_symmetry.space_group_name_H-M   'P 1'
#
loop_
_entity.id
_entity.type
_entity.pdbx_description
1 polymer ?
#
loop_
_entity_poly.entity_id
_entity_poly.type
_entity_poly.pdbx_seq_one_letter_code
_entity_poly.pdbx_strand_id
1 'polypeptide(L)'
;AIESGAYDIDYVCDYNAFKRGSFEKFDNDIIEGTKLVLGHKKIIKWIIETGALSKDEIRSISKRISKLVQSNFPQNSNKVFIKTSTGYYGGYGATVEDVKIIKSVSGILQIKASGGISSLKDCMSMIKAGASRIGTSNAELIYKEKLENEF
;
A
#
# COMPACT_ATOMS: atom_id res chain seq x y z
N ALA A 1 18.88 0.71 -0.28
CA ALA A 1 18.01 0.50 0.90
C ALA A 1 18.26 -0.88 1.53
N ILE A 2 18.16 -1.98 0.75
CA ILE A 2 18.34 -3.36 1.28
C ILE A 2 19.75 -3.53 1.86
N GLU A 3 20.77 -3.16 1.11
CA GLU A 3 22.19 -3.20 1.54
C GLU A 3 22.45 -2.32 2.76
N SER A 4 21.67 -1.24 2.92
CA SER A 4 21.74 -0.33 4.07
C SER A 4 20.95 -0.85 5.27
N GLY A 5 20.47 -2.09 5.26
CA GLY A 5 19.79 -2.74 6.38
C GLY A 5 18.28 -2.50 6.45
N ALA A 6 17.64 -1.87 5.45
CA ALA A 6 16.19 -1.70 5.45
C ALA A 6 15.47 -3.05 5.44
N TYR A 7 14.45 -3.19 6.29
CA TYR A 7 13.63 -4.41 6.37
C TYR A 7 12.36 -4.29 5.53
N ASP A 8 11.74 -3.14 5.53
CA ASP A 8 10.54 -2.80 4.76
C ASP A 8 10.91 -1.87 3.61
N ILE A 9 10.52 -2.23 2.40
CA ILE A 9 10.80 -1.45 1.18
C ILE A 9 9.48 -0.89 0.65
N ASP A 10 9.33 0.42 0.65
CA ASP A 10 8.25 1.14 0.01
C ASP A 10 8.67 1.51 -1.43
N TYR A 11 7.96 1.06 -2.43
CA TYR A 11 8.28 1.28 -3.85
C TYR A 11 7.07 1.81 -4.60
N VAL A 12 7.22 2.92 -5.32
CA VAL A 12 6.14 3.48 -6.15
C VAL A 12 6.06 2.68 -7.43
N CYS A 13 4.91 2.06 -7.71
CA CYS A 13 4.71 1.38 -8.99
C CYS A 13 4.60 2.41 -10.15
N ASP A 14 4.92 1.99 -11.37
CA ASP A 14 4.74 2.85 -12.55
C ASP A 14 3.24 2.94 -12.92
N TYR A 15 2.47 3.66 -12.06
CA TYR A 15 1.04 3.87 -12.32
C TYR A 15 0.78 4.63 -13.64
N ASN A 16 1.76 5.39 -14.14
CA ASN A 16 1.66 6.04 -15.44
C ASN A 16 1.74 5.03 -16.60
N ALA A 17 2.62 4.03 -16.51
CA ALA A 17 2.63 2.92 -17.47
C ALA A 17 1.31 2.16 -17.44
N PHE A 18 0.77 1.90 -16.24
CA PHE A 18 -0.55 1.28 -16.08
C PHE A 18 -1.65 2.11 -16.77
N LYS A 19 -1.73 3.42 -16.52
CA LYS A 19 -2.73 4.33 -17.12
C LYS A 19 -2.64 4.38 -18.65
N ARG A 20 -1.44 4.27 -19.22
CA ARG A 20 -1.24 4.23 -20.69
C ARG A 20 -1.48 2.85 -21.30
N GLY A 21 -1.84 1.83 -20.50
CA GLY A 21 -2.02 0.48 -20.98
C GLY A 21 -0.72 -0.28 -21.27
N SER A 22 0.44 0.22 -20.84
CA SER A 22 1.75 -0.45 -20.97
C SER A 22 1.87 -1.57 -19.94
N PHE A 23 0.97 -2.55 -20.02
CA PHE A 23 0.81 -3.57 -18.98
C PHE A 23 1.99 -4.53 -18.89
N GLU A 24 2.64 -4.85 -19.99
CA GLU A 24 3.83 -5.72 -19.98
C GLU A 24 4.94 -5.11 -19.12
N LYS A 25 5.25 -3.82 -19.35
CA LYS A 25 6.23 -3.10 -18.55
C LYS A 25 5.83 -3.05 -17.08
N PHE A 26 4.58 -2.69 -16.79
CA PHE A 26 4.06 -2.61 -15.43
C PHE A 26 4.17 -3.97 -14.71
N ASP A 27 3.77 -5.06 -15.36
CA ASP A 27 3.81 -6.40 -14.80
C ASP A 27 5.23 -6.85 -14.49
N ASN A 28 6.16 -6.60 -15.41
CA ASN A 28 7.57 -6.93 -15.22
C ASN A 28 8.17 -6.17 -14.04
N ASP A 29 7.87 -4.86 -13.90
CA ASP A 29 8.35 -4.05 -12.77
C ASP A 29 7.81 -4.60 -11.42
N ILE A 30 6.53 -4.98 -11.37
CA ILE A 30 5.93 -5.58 -10.16
C ILE A 30 6.58 -6.94 -9.84
N ILE A 31 6.76 -7.80 -10.83
CA ILE A 31 7.31 -9.14 -10.63
C ILE A 31 8.78 -9.06 -10.19
N GLU A 32 9.62 -8.34 -10.93
CA GLU A 32 11.05 -8.25 -10.63
C GLU A 32 11.34 -7.52 -9.33
N GLY A 33 10.62 -6.42 -9.04
CA GLY A 33 10.73 -5.72 -7.77
C GLY A 33 10.31 -6.60 -6.58
N THR A 34 9.22 -7.34 -6.72
CA THR A 34 8.75 -8.27 -5.68
C THR A 34 9.75 -9.40 -5.48
N LYS A 35 10.23 -10.01 -6.55
CA LYS A 35 11.23 -11.09 -6.52
C LYS A 35 12.52 -10.65 -5.82
N LEU A 36 13.03 -9.47 -6.16
CA LEU A 36 14.23 -8.89 -5.55
C LEU A 36 14.07 -8.76 -4.03
N VAL A 37 12.99 -8.11 -3.59
CA VAL A 37 12.78 -7.82 -2.16
C VAL A 37 12.50 -9.08 -1.35
N LEU A 38 11.67 -9.98 -1.87
CA LEU A 38 11.37 -11.25 -1.22
C LEU A 38 12.59 -12.19 -1.19
N GLY A 39 13.45 -12.17 -2.21
CA GLY A 39 14.71 -12.91 -2.26
C GLY A 39 15.66 -12.54 -1.11
N HIS A 40 15.62 -11.29 -0.68
CA HIS A 40 16.32 -10.81 0.52
C HIS A 40 15.55 -11.01 1.83
N LYS A 41 14.44 -11.76 1.82
CA LYS A 41 13.56 -12.04 2.99
C LYS A 41 12.96 -10.77 3.61
N LYS A 42 12.79 -9.70 2.81
CA LYS A 42 12.23 -8.41 3.21
C LYS A 42 10.75 -8.29 2.86
N ILE A 43 10.12 -7.20 3.29
CA ILE A 43 8.73 -6.84 2.99
C ILE A 43 8.72 -5.77 1.91
N ILE A 44 7.86 -5.93 0.90
CA ILE A 44 7.64 -4.90 -0.13
C ILE A 44 6.24 -4.29 0.00
N LYS A 45 6.17 -2.99 -0.21
CA LYS A 45 4.91 -2.24 -0.25
C LYS A 45 4.84 -1.46 -1.56
N TRP A 46 3.96 -1.89 -2.44
CA TRP A 46 3.70 -1.23 -3.71
C TRP A 46 2.80 -0.02 -3.52
N ILE A 47 3.34 1.18 -3.67
CA ILE A 47 2.59 2.43 -3.61
C ILE A 47 1.91 2.64 -4.95
N ILE A 48 0.58 2.65 -4.95
CA ILE A 48 -0.21 2.86 -6.18
C ILE A 48 -0.53 4.33 -6.44
N GLU A 49 -0.30 5.21 -5.47
CA GLU A 49 -0.56 6.66 -5.49
C GLU A 49 -2.02 6.99 -5.81
N THR A 50 -2.90 6.67 -4.87
CA THR A 50 -4.37 6.78 -5.05
C THR A 50 -4.84 8.17 -5.47
N GLY A 51 -4.12 9.23 -5.07
CA GLY A 51 -4.43 10.62 -5.50
C GLY A 51 -4.24 10.87 -7.00
N ALA A 52 -3.48 10.03 -7.70
CA ALA A 52 -3.24 10.12 -9.15
C ALA A 52 -4.21 9.27 -9.98
N LEU A 53 -5.12 8.53 -9.33
CA LEU A 53 -5.96 7.50 -9.94
C LEU A 53 -7.45 7.76 -9.71
N SER A 54 -8.28 7.43 -10.67
CA SER A 54 -9.73 7.28 -10.49
C SER A 54 -10.05 6.04 -9.64
N LYS A 55 -11.27 5.94 -9.13
CA LYS A 55 -11.71 4.78 -8.32
C LYS A 55 -11.65 3.46 -9.09
N ASP A 56 -11.95 3.49 -10.38
CA ASP A 56 -11.85 2.32 -11.25
C ASP A 56 -10.40 1.95 -11.54
N GLU A 57 -9.51 2.93 -11.69
CA GLU A 57 -8.07 2.68 -11.82
C GLU A 57 -7.50 2.10 -10.52
N ILE A 58 -7.88 2.62 -9.33
CA ILE A 58 -7.49 2.06 -8.02
C ILE A 58 -7.89 0.58 -7.93
N ARG A 59 -9.13 0.26 -8.29
CA ARG A 59 -9.63 -1.12 -8.31
C ARG A 59 -8.81 -1.99 -9.26
N SER A 60 -8.60 -1.52 -10.48
CA SER A 60 -7.98 -2.29 -11.56
C SER A 60 -6.50 -2.54 -11.29
N ILE A 61 -5.74 -1.53 -10.86
CA ILE A 61 -4.32 -1.66 -10.54
C ILE A 61 -4.09 -2.57 -9.32
N SER A 62 -4.94 -2.42 -8.28
CA SER A 62 -4.86 -3.25 -7.07
C SER A 62 -5.15 -4.71 -7.38
N LYS A 63 -6.18 -4.99 -8.19
CA LYS A 63 -6.52 -6.34 -8.64
C LYS A 63 -5.39 -6.95 -9.47
N ARG A 64 -4.74 -6.15 -10.34
CA ARG A 64 -3.63 -6.62 -11.17
C ARG A 64 -2.42 -6.97 -10.33
N ILE A 65 -1.98 -6.09 -9.42
CA ILE A 65 -0.87 -6.37 -8.49
C ILE A 65 -1.17 -7.63 -7.68
N SER A 66 -2.37 -7.74 -7.11
CA SER A 66 -2.78 -8.90 -6.32
C SER A 66 -2.68 -10.19 -7.12
N LYS A 67 -3.18 -10.21 -8.35
CA LYS A 67 -3.11 -11.37 -9.24
C LYS A 67 -1.66 -11.76 -9.57
N LEU A 68 -0.82 -10.79 -9.94
CA LEU A 68 0.59 -11.03 -10.26
C LEU A 68 1.34 -11.63 -9.07
N VAL A 69 1.17 -11.05 -7.88
CA VAL A 69 1.85 -11.52 -6.67
C VAL A 69 1.37 -12.91 -6.26
N GLN A 70 0.07 -13.17 -6.26
CA GLN A 70 -0.47 -14.47 -5.87
C GLN A 70 -0.08 -15.58 -6.86
N SER A 71 0.02 -15.27 -8.16
CA SER A 71 0.42 -16.24 -9.18
C SER A 71 1.92 -16.56 -9.15
N ASN A 72 2.79 -15.56 -8.87
CA ASN A 72 4.23 -15.73 -8.94
C ASN A 72 4.89 -16.01 -7.58
N PHE A 73 4.26 -15.56 -6.47
CA PHE A 73 4.82 -15.65 -5.11
C PHE A 73 3.81 -16.16 -4.08
N PRO A 74 3.10 -17.27 -4.31
CA PRO A 74 2.01 -17.72 -3.44
C PRO A 74 2.43 -17.93 -1.99
N GLN A 75 3.65 -18.43 -1.76
CA GLN A 75 4.21 -18.73 -0.43
C GLN A 75 4.55 -17.46 0.39
N ASN A 76 4.75 -16.32 -0.27
CA ASN A 76 5.24 -15.08 0.35
C ASN A 76 4.30 -13.88 0.14
N SER A 77 3.09 -14.12 -0.36
CA SER A 77 2.13 -13.04 -0.63
C SER A 77 1.78 -12.21 0.60
N ASN A 78 1.89 -12.79 1.80
CA ASN A 78 1.70 -12.12 3.09
C ASN A 78 2.79 -11.08 3.41
N LYS A 79 3.91 -11.07 2.68
CA LYS A 79 4.98 -10.07 2.79
C LYS A 79 4.86 -8.94 1.77
N VAL A 80 3.80 -8.95 0.97
CA VAL A 80 3.54 -7.93 -0.04
C VAL A 80 2.33 -7.10 0.37
N PHE A 81 2.50 -5.79 0.32
CA PHE A 81 1.45 -4.83 0.64
C PHE A 81 1.09 -4.00 -0.59
N ILE A 82 -0.17 -3.60 -0.67
CA ILE A 82 -0.58 -2.46 -1.47
C ILE A 82 -0.62 -1.25 -0.54
N LYS A 83 0.12 -0.20 -0.88
CA LYS A 83 0.15 1.06 -0.13
C LYS A 83 -0.58 2.14 -0.92
N THR A 84 -1.42 2.94 -0.25
CA THR A 84 -2.24 3.96 -0.90
C THR A 84 -1.41 5.05 -1.55
N SER A 85 -0.53 5.72 -0.80
CA SER A 85 0.04 7.00 -1.21
C SER A 85 1.46 7.19 -0.68
N THR A 86 2.24 8.04 -1.37
CA THR A 86 3.53 8.54 -0.86
C THR A 86 3.34 9.56 0.25
N GLY A 87 2.24 10.33 0.22
CA GLY A 87 2.00 11.51 1.04
C GLY A 87 2.48 12.82 0.42
N TYR A 88 3.10 12.77 -0.77
CA TYR A 88 3.66 13.95 -1.45
C TYR A 88 2.88 14.38 -2.70
N TYR A 89 1.99 13.56 -3.21
CA TYR A 89 1.24 13.86 -4.43
C TYR A 89 0.10 14.85 -4.15
N GLY A 90 0.32 16.14 -4.45
CA GLY A 90 -0.71 17.19 -4.39
C GLY A 90 -1.45 17.32 -3.06
N GLY A 91 -0.88 16.83 -1.95
CA GLY A 91 -1.55 16.79 -0.64
C GLY A 91 -2.59 15.67 -0.49
N TYR A 92 -2.79 14.84 -1.52
CA TYR A 92 -3.71 13.70 -1.45
C TYR A 92 -3.10 12.57 -0.61
N GLY A 93 -3.92 11.99 0.26
CA GLY A 93 -3.56 10.89 1.12
C GLY A 93 -4.56 9.75 1.05
N ALA A 94 -4.46 8.83 2.03
CA ALA A 94 -5.40 7.72 2.13
C ALA A 94 -6.82 8.20 2.42
N THR A 95 -7.79 7.62 1.73
CA THR A 95 -9.21 7.75 2.07
C THR A 95 -9.80 6.40 2.47
N VAL A 96 -10.84 6.43 3.32
CA VAL A 96 -11.57 5.23 3.73
C VAL A 96 -12.14 4.50 2.51
N GLU A 97 -12.61 5.26 1.51
CA GLU A 97 -13.17 4.71 0.28
C GLU A 97 -12.09 3.96 -0.52
N ASP A 98 -10.90 4.56 -0.71
CA ASP A 98 -9.80 3.92 -1.43
C ASP A 98 -9.35 2.63 -0.76
N VAL A 99 -9.21 2.64 0.57
CA VAL A 99 -8.86 1.43 1.33
C VAL A 99 -9.89 0.33 1.15
N LYS A 100 -11.20 0.66 1.19
CA LYS A 100 -12.28 -0.31 0.91
C LYS A 100 -12.22 -0.87 -0.52
N ILE A 101 -11.96 -0.02 -1.51
CA ILE A 101 -11.81 -0.44 -2.90
C ILE A 101 -10.63 -1.42 -3.02
N ILE A 102 -9.45 -1.07 -2.49
CA ILE A 102 -8.28 -1.93 -2.50
C ILE A 102 -8.60 -3.24 -1.80
N LYS A 103 -9.21 -3.20 -0.60
CA LYS A 103 -9.56 -4.39 0.18
C LYS A 103 -10.47 -5.35 -0.57
N SER A 104 -11.41 -4.83 -1.36
CA SER A 104 -12.36 -5.65 -2.13
C SER A 104 -11.69 -6.50 -3.21
N VAL A 105 -10.45 -6.20 -3.62
CA VAL A 105 -9.74 -6.86 -4.72
C VAL A 105 -8.31 -7.31 -4.39
N SER A 106 -7.79 -6.95 -3.22
CA SER A 106 -6.39 -7.28 -2.83
C SER A 106 -6.18 -8.76 -2.48
N GLY A 107 -7.25 -9.54 -2.34
CA GLY A 107 -7.14 -10.95 -1.94
C GLY A 107 -6.44 -11.07 -0.59
N ILE A 108 -5.33 -11.81 -0.57
CA ILE A 108 -4.52 -12.05 0.65
C ILE A 108 -3.47 -10.95 0.90
N LEU A 109 -3.25 -10.03 -0.04
CA LEU A 109 -2.29 -8.95 0.16
C LEU A 109 -2.78 -8.00 1.26
N GLN A 110 -1.83 -7.55 2.07
CA GLN A 110 -2.09 -6.60 3.13
C GLN A 110 -2.15 -5.17 2.57
N ILE A 111 -2.72 -4.26 3.35
CA ILE A 111 -2.89 -2.86 2.93
C ILE A 111 -2.20 -1.94 3.94
N LYS A 112 -1.37 -1.01 3.43
CA LYS A 112 -0.87 0.13 4.22
C LYS A 112 -1.59 1.40 3.78
N ALA A 113 -2.32 2.02 4.67
CA ALA A 113 -2.89 3.36 4.47
C ALA A 113 -1.90 4.42 4.93
N SER A 114 -1.60 5.42 4.10
CA SER A 114 -0.67 6.49 4.43
C SER A 114 -1.01 7.80 3.72
N GLY A 115 -0.62 8.91 4.35
CA GLY A 115 -0.93 10.28 3.94
C GLY A 115 -2.22 10.81 4.57
N GLY A 116 -2.15 11.98 5.20
CA GLY A 116 -3.31 12.69 5.77
C GLY A 116 -3.92 12.08 7.03
N ILE A 117 -3.34 11.03 7.61
CA ILE A 117 -3.84 10.37 8.82
C ILE A 117 -3.23 11.09 10.03
N SER A 118 -4.04 11.82 10.79
CA SER A 118 -3.55 12.71 11.84
C SER A 118 -4.15 12.48 13.23
N SER A 119 -5.18 11.66 13.35
CA SER A 119 -5.89 11.39 14.62
C SER A 119 -6.10 9.89 14.85
N LEU A 120 -6.39 9.50 16.08
CA LEU A 120 -6.79 8.13 16.42
C LEU A 120 -8.08 7.73 15.67
N LYS A 121 -9.02 8.65 15.51
CA LYS A 121 -10.25 8.44 14.75
C LYS A 121 -9.97 8.08 13.29
N ASP A 122 -9.03 8.79 12.63
CA ASP A 122 -8.63 8.51 11.26
C ASP A 122 -7.97 7.11 11.17
N CYS A 123 -7.03 6.83 12.08
CA CYS A 123 -6.40 5.51 12.19
C CYS A 123 -7.43 4.39 12.27
N MET A 124 -8.37 4.49 13.21
CA MET A 124 -9.40 3.47 13.43
C MET A 124 -10.32 3.31 12.21
N SER A 125 -10.60 4.42 11.51
CA SER A 125 -11.40 4.39 10.28
C SER A 125 -10.70 3.63 9.16
N MET A 126 -9.38 3.83 8.98
CA MET A 126 -8.58 3.10 8.00
C MET A 126 -8.46 1.61 8.35
N ILE A 127 -8.26 1.27 9.63
CA ILE A 127 -8.22 -0.12 10.10
C ILE A 127 -9.57 -0.82 9.85
N LYS A 128 -10.68 -0.16 10.20
CA LYS A 128 -12.03 -0.68 9.92
C LYS A 128 -12.30 -0.86 8.43
N ALA A 129 -11.69 -0.04 7.57
CA ALA A 129 -11.78 -0.16 6.12
C ALA A 129 -10.95 -1.33 5.55
N GLY A 130 -10.01 -1.89 6.31
CA GLY A 130 -9.21 -3.05 5.95
C GLY A 130 -7.71 -2.83 5.88
N ALA A 131 -7.20 -1.65 6.28
CA ALA A 131 -5.76 -1.45 6.41
C ALA A 131 -5.21 -2.23 7.60
N SER A 132 -4.07 -2.93 7.41
CA SER A 132 -3.34 -3.62 8.47
C SER A 132 -2.14 -2.82 8.97
N ARG A 133 -1.74 -1.78 8.25
CA ARG A 133 -0.70 -0.83 8.65
C ARG A 133 -1.10 0.60 8.36
N ILE A 134 -0.67 1.50 9.23
CA ILE A 134 -0.86 2.95 9.08
C ILE A 134 0.52 3.61 8.91
N GLY A 135 0.60 4.56 7.98
CA GLY A 135 1.74 5.45 7.82
C GLY A 135 1.31 6.89 8.15
N THR A 136 1.89 7.45 9.19
CA THR A 136 1.59 8.79 9.66
C THR A 136 2.85 9.47 10.24
N SER A 137 2.93 10.79 10.14
CA SER A 137 3.90 11.61 10.86
C SER A 137 3.46 11.95 12.29
N ASN A 138 2.21 11.65 12.65
CA ASN A 138 1.62 11.98 13.96
C ASN A 138 1.50 10.77 14.89
N ALA A 139 2.38 9.76 14.75
CA ALA A 139 2.27 8.51 15.50
C ALA A 139 2.27 8.71 17.02
N GLU A 140 3.10 9.62 17.53
CA GLU A 140 3.17 9.93 18.96
C GLU A 140 1.86 10.51 19.48
N LEU A 141 1.25 11.49 18.75
CA LEU A 141 -0.02 12.09 19.12
C LEU A 141 -1.14 11.05 19.15
N ILE A 142 -1.23 10.24 18.09
CA ILE A 142 -2.24 9.18 17.97
C ILE A 142 -2.10 8.15 19.10
N TYR A 143 -0.87 7.82 19.50
CA TYR A 143 -0.63 6.91 20.61
C TYR A 143 -1.07 7.50 21.95
N LYS A 144 -0.81 8.80 22.19
CA LYS A 144 -1.30 9.51 23.38
C LYS A 144 -2.83 9.54 23.43
N GLU A 145 -3.49 9.90 22.32
CA GLU A 145 -4.96 9.87 22.22
C GLU A 145 -5.53 8.48 22.54
N LYS A 146 -4.84 7.41 22.10
CA LYS A 146 -5.27 6.04 22.42
C LYS A 146 -5.21 5.75 23.92
N LEU A 147 -4.10 6.11 24.59
CA LEU A 147 -3.95 5.90 26.03
C LEU A 147 -4.99 6.66 26.86
N GLU A 148 -5.30 7.90 26.45
CA GLU A 148 -6.31 8.73 27.12
C GLU A 148 -7.74 8.18 26.99
N ASN A 149 -8.02 7.41 25.94
CA ASN A 149 -9.33 6.78 25.70
C ASN A 149 -9.46 5.36 26.28
N GLU A 150 -8.40 4.78 26.85
CA GLU A 150 -8.42 3.49 27.52
C GLU A 150 -8.72 3.61 29.03
N PHE A 151 -8.84 4.83 29.57
CA PHE A 151 -9.21 5.16 30.94
C PHE A 151 -10.52 5.95 31.00
#